data_477a91d919197cd2f621c002193f1b4b
#
_entry.id   477a91d919197cd2f621c002193f1b4b
#
_cell.length_a   1.000
_cell.length_b   1.000
_cell.length_c   1.000
_cell.angle_alpha   90.00
_cell.angle_beta   90.00
_cell.angle_gamma   90.00
#
_symmetry.space_group_name_H-M   'P 1'
#
loop_
_entity.id
_entity.type
_entity.pdbx_description
1 polymer ?
#
loop_
_entity_poly.entity_id
_entity_poly.type
_entity_poly.pdbx_seq_one_letter_code
_entity_poly.pdbx_strand_id
1 'polypeptide(L)'
;MQILVTGGTGFLGKHLAKALLEGGHQVRLVGRNFAQAQVLVERGARPVVADLRDEAAVRVACEGVDVVYHVGALSTPWGKRADFYDINVRGTGAVVAACREHGVKRLIYVSSPSVVFDSHDQHDVTEDVPYPQHFASIYSLTKKLGEDLVNAAARSGLQTVILRPKAMFGPGDQALLPRLIAAARQKRLPQIGDGRNLVDLTYVENVVHALLLAGESRAAVGKTYTITNDEHVPLWDVIRTVLKRLNLSTQLRQVPLSVALAAAVLMEMRAALTGKEPLLTRYSAAILARTQTYNIGAARRDLLYAPRISIADGIERTLAALEEQA
;
A
#
# COMPACT_ATOMS: atom_id res chain seq x y z
N MET A 1 14.42 -12.03 17.13
CA MET A 1 13.01 -11.91 17.51
C MET A 1 12.14 -12.82 16.66
N GLN A 2 11.00 -13.27 17.19
CA GLN A 2 9.95 -13.96 16.43
C GLN A 2 9.05 -12.89 15.81
N ILE A 3 8.99 -12.83 14.49
CA ILE A 3 8.25 -11.80 13.77
C ILE A 3 7.19 -12.45 12.88
N LEU A 4 5.97 -11.92 12.92
CA LEU A 4 4.90 -12.29 12.01
C LEU A 4 4.69 -11.20 10.96
N VAL A 5 4.59 -11.60 9.69
CA VAL A 5 4.20 -10.73 8.59
C VAL A 5 2.90 -11.26 7.98
N THR A 6 1.80 -10.58 8.17
CA THR A 6 0.56 -10.90 7.44
C THR A 6 0.63 -10.32 6.03
N GLY A 7 0.00 -10.99 5.05
CA GLY A 7 0.20 -10.62 3.66
C GLY A 7 1.62 -10.87 3.16
N GLY A 8 2.34 -11.81 3.80
CA GLY A 8 3.74 -12.13 3.52
C GLY A 8 4.02 -12.63 2.10
N THR A 9 2.99 -13.05 1.38
CA THR A 9 3.10 -13.47 -0.04
C THR A 9 2.77 -12.35 -1.03
N GLY A 10 2.36 -11.16 -0.53
CA GLY A 10 2.09 -9.97 -1.33
C GLY A 10 3.36 -9.18 -1.68
N PHE A 11 3.18 -8.13 -2.50
CA PHE A 11 4.28 -7.28 -2.97
C PHE A 11 5.15 -6.75 -1.82
N LEU A 12 4.60 -5.91 -0.94
CA LEU A 12 5.34 -5.33 0.19
C LEU A 12 5.78 -6.40 1.19
N GLY A 13 4.91 -7.40 1.46
CA GLY A 13 5.19 -8.46 2.43
C GLY A 13 6.43 -9.29 2.07
N LYS A 14 6.64 -9.59 0.79
CA LYS A 14 7.85 -10.32 0.32
C LYS A 14 9.13 -9.52 0.53
N HIS A 15 9.13 -8.23 0.19
CA HIS A 15 10.28 -7.35 0.40
C HIS A 15 10.62 -7.18 1.89
N LEU A 16 9.59 -6.99 2.73
CA LEU A 16 9.77 -6.91 4.17
C LEU A 16 10.30 -8.22 4.76
N ALA A 17 9.73 -9.35 4.36
CA ALA A 17 10.17 -10.66 4.84
C ALA A 17 11.64 -10.94 4.49
N LYS A 18 12.05 -10.60 3.26
CA LYS A 18 13.46 -10.70 2.83
C LYS A 18 14.36 -9.89 3.76
N ALA A 19 14.06 -8.62 3.99
CA ALA A 19 14.86 -7.75 4.84
C ALA A 19 14.93 -8.22 6.30
N LEU A 20 13.82 -8.75 6.84
CA LEU A 20 13.77 -9.29 8.19
C LEU A 20 14.61 -10.57 8.34
N LEU A 21 14.60 -11.44 7.33
CA LEU A 21 15.45 -12.65 7.32
C LEU A 21 16.94 -12.28 7.23
N GLU A 22 17.29 -11.33 6.38
CA GLU A 22 18.65 -10.78 6.25
C GLU A 22 19.12 -10.11 7.55
N GLY A 23 18.18 -9.51 8.32
CA GLY A 23 18.41 -9.00 9.68
C GLY A 23 18.52 -10.08 10.77
N GLY A 24 18.52 -11.38 10.42
CA GLY A 24 18.67 -12.48 11.38
C GLY A 24 17.44 -12.76 12.24
N HIS A 25 16.25 -12.31 11.83
CA HIS A 25 15.01 -12.58 12.55
C HIS A 25 14.40 -13.92 12.13
N GLN A 26 13.65 -14.53 13.05
CA GLN A 26 12.80 -15.67 12.73
C GLN A 26 11.47 -15.14 12.21
N VAL A 27 11.20 -15.36 10.93
CA VAL A 27 10.05 -14.75 10.23
C VAL A 27 8.98 -15.80 9.96
N ARG A 28 7.76 -15.52 10.42
CA ARG A 28 6.56 -16.28 10.10
C ARG A 28 5.74 -15.47 9.09
N LEU A 29 5.34 -16.11 8.00
CA LEU A 29 4.58 -15.46 6.92
C LEU A 29 3.16 -16.00 6.88
N VAL A 30 2.16 -15.13 6.98
CA VAL A 30 0.76 -15.48 6.73
C VAL A 30 0.41 -15.12 5.30
N GLY A 31 -0.13 -16.10 4.57
CA GLY A 31 -0.59 -15.94 3.20
C GLY A 31 -1.45 -17.12 2.76
N ARG A 32 -2.25 -16.92 1.69
CA ARG A 32 -3.13 -17.97 1.15
C ARG A 32 -2.44 -18.95 0.21
N ASN A 33 -1.38 -18.51 -0.45
CA ASN A 33 -0.59 -19.31 -1.40
C ASN A 33 0.85 -18.83 -1.37
N PHE A 34 1.79 -19.76 -1.27
CA PHE A 34 3.22 -19.48 -1.16
C PHE A 34 4.02 -19.70 -2.45
N ALA A 35 3.38 -20.05 -3.58
CA ALA A 35 4.08 -20.31 -4.84
C ALA A 35 5.02 -19.15 -5.25
N GLN A 36 4.59 -17.90 -5.05
CA GLN A 36 5.41 -16.70 -5.35
C GLN A 36 6.35 -16.28 -4.21
N ALA A 37 6.35 -16.99 -3.10
CA ALA A 37 7.19 -16.71 -1.92
C ALA A 37 8.07 -17.92 -1.52
N GLN A 38 8.17 -18.93 -2.38
CA GLN A 38 8.91 -20.16 -2.13
C GLN A 38 10.37 -19.88 -1.77
N VAL A 39 11.02 -18.95 -2.45
CA VAL A 39 12.41 -18.53 -2.17
C VAL A 39 12.58 -18.02 -0.73
N LEU A 40 11.55 -17.36 -0.15
CA LEU A 40 11.62 -16.92 1.25
C LEU A 40 11.50 -18.07 2.22
N VAL A 41 10.70 -19.10 1.89
CA VAL A 41 10.58 -20.33 2.68
C VAL A 41 11.91 -21.08 2.67
N GLU A 42 12.56 -21.21 1.51
CA GLU A 42 13.89 -21.81 1.36
C GLU A 42 14.99 -21.06 2.13
N ARG A 43 14.81 -19.75 2.31
CA ARG A 43 15.68 -18.88 3.14
C ARG A 43 15.34 -18.92 4.64
N GLY A 44 14.40 -19.77 5.07
CA GLY A 44 14.09 -19.99 6.48
C GLY A 44 12.82 -19.29 6.99
N ALA A 45 12.03 -18.64 6.12
CA ALA A 45 10.71 -18.14 6.53
C ALA A 45 9.76 -19.32 6.81
N ARG A 46 8.98 -19.23 7.88
CA ARG A 46 7.97 -20.25 8.25
C ARG A 46 6.62 -19.88 7.62
N PRO A 47 6.12 -20.66 6.64
CA PRO A 47 4.82 -20.37 6.02
C PRO A 47 3.67 -20.77 6.96
N VAL A 48 2.65 -19.92 7.03
CA VAL A 48 1.35 -20.20 7.65
C VAL A 48 0.28 -19.95 6.59
N VAL A 49 -0.29 -21.02 6.08
CA VAL A 49 -1.39 -20.92 5.10
C VAL A 49 -2.65 -20.52 5.85
N ALA A 50 -3.06 -19.26 5.72
CA ALA A 50 -4.26 -18.73 6.35
C ALA A 50 -4.83 -17.56 5.54
N ASP A 51 -6.14 -17.38 5.64
CA ASP A 51 -6.86 -16.19 5.20
C ASP A 51 -7.08 -15.27 6.41
N LEU A 52 -7.01 -13.96 6.24
CA LEU A 52 -7.27 -13.00 7.33
C LEU A 52 -8.71 -13.06 7.86
N ARG A 53 -9.62 -13.66 7.10
CA ARG A 53 -11.01 -13.91 7.51
C ARG A 53 -11.14 -15.10 8.47
N ASP A 54 -10.11 -15.94 8.58
CA ASP A 54 -10.07 -17.06 9.52
C ASP A 54 -9.41 -16.61 10.83
N GLU A 55 -10.26 -16.17 11.78
CA GLU A 55 -9.81 -15.65 13.07
C GLU A 55 -9.03 -16.71 13.88
N ALA A 56 -9.39 -17.98 13.77
CA ALA A 56 -8.70 -19.06 14.47
C ALA A 56 -7.29 -19.28 13.93
N ALA A 57 -7.14 -19.29 12.61
CA ALA A 57 -5.83 -19.40 11.96
C ALA A 57 -4.95 -18.17 12.25
N VAL A 58 -5.51 -16.95 12.25
CA VAL A 58 -4.79 -15.72 12.61
C VAL A 58 -4.31 -15.77 14.07
N ARG A 59 -5.16 -16.24 14.97
CA ARG A 59 -4.82 -16.40 16.39
C ARG A 59 -3.63 -17.33 16.59
N VAL A 60 -3.68 -18.53 16.01
CA VAL A 60 -2.56 -19.50 16.07
C VAL A 60 -1.29 -18.93 15.44
N ALA A 61 -1.41 -18.16 14.35
CA ALA A 61 -0.27 -17.53 13.71
C ALA A 61 0.47 -16.54 14.64
N CYS A 62 -0.21 -15.90 15.58
CA CYS A 62 0.38 -14.93 16.52
C CYS A 62 0.99 -15.56 17.77
N GLU A 63 0.84 -16.88 18.00
CA GLU A 63 1.37 -17.55 19.18
C GLU A 63 2.89 -17.48 19.27
N GLY A 64 3.43 -16.97 20.38
CA GLY A 64 4.88 -16.84 20.61
C GLY A 64 5.59 -15.81 19.71
N VAL A 65 4.84 -14.84 19.16
CA VAL A 65 5.36 -13.76 18.29
C VAL A 65 5.69 -12.52 19.14
N ASP A 66 6.86 -11.92 18.90
CA ASP A 66 7.27 -10.68 19.56
C ASP A 66 6.66 -9.44 18.86
N VAL A 67 6.70 -9.42 17.52
CA VAL A 67 6.30 -8.27 16.69
C VAL A 67 5.46 -8.72 15.50
N VAL A 68 4.37 -8.04 15.24
CA VAL A 68 3.51 -8.26 14.08
C VAL A 68 3.59 -7.09 13.12
N TYR A 69 3.93 -7.37 11.86
CA TYR A 69 3.76 -6.45 10.73
C TYR A 69 2.49 -6.84 9.99
N HIS A 70 1.44 -6.07 10.18
CA HIS A 70 0.16 -6.30 9.50
C HIS A 70 0.11 -5.56 8.17
N VAL A 71 0.61 -6.26 7.13
CA VAL A 71 0.71 -5.75 5.74
C VAL A 71 -0.49 -6.23 4.90
N GLY A 72 -1.11 -7.35 5.30
CA GLY A 72 -2.20 -7.97 4.56
C GLY A 72 -3.44 -7.09 4.47
N ALA A 73 -3.90 -6.84 3.25
CA ALA A 73 -5.12 -6.10 2.96
C ALA A 73 -5.66 -6.45 1.56
N LEU A 74 -6.94 -6.21 1.33
CA LEU A 74 -7.51 -6.12 0.00
C LEU A 74 -7.35 -4.68 -0.50
N SER A 75 -6.47 -4.48 -1.51
CA SER A 75 -6.08 -3.15 -2.01
C SER A 75 -6.45 -2.93 -3.49
N THR A 76 -7.36 -3.74 -4.03
CA THR A 76 -7.84 -3.59 -5.41
C THR A 76 -8.71 -2.34 -5.55
N PRO A 77 -8.72 -1.67 -6.72
CA PRO A 77 -9.55 -0.47 -6.95
C PRO A 77 -11.04 -0.79 -7.07
N TRP A 78 -11.39 -2.07 -7.23
CA TRP A 78 -12.76 -2.55 -7.40
C TRP A 78 -12.93 -3.95 -6.77
N GLY A 79 -14.13 -4.24 -6.28
CA GLY A 79 -14.47 -5.54 -5.70
C GLY A 79 -15.75 -5.49 -4.87
N LYS A 80 -16.15 -6.64 -4.35
CA LYS A 80 -17.33 -6.73 -3.47
C LYS A 80 -17.07 -5.98 -2.16
N ARG A 81 -18.02 -5.14 -1.77
CA ARG A 81 -17.93 -4.35 -0.54
C ARG A 81 -17.69 -5.24 0.69
N ALA A 82 -18.37 -6.39 0.76
CA ALA A 82 -18.22 -7.35 1.87
C ALA A 82 -16.76 -7.83 2.01
N ASP A 83 -16.08 -8.16 0.91
CA ASP A 83 -14.70 -8.66 0.95
C ASP A 83 -13.73 -7.61 1.53
N PHE A 84 -13.95 -6.30 1.23
CA PHE A 84 -13.15 -5.23 1.83
C PHE A 84 -13.38 -5.15 3.34
N TYR A 85 -14.62 -5.25 3.82
CA TYR A 85 -14.90 -5.26 5.25
C TYR A 85 -14.35 -6.50 5.93
N ASP A 86 -14.55 -7.67 5.36
CA ASP A 86 -14.13 -8.93 5.95
C ASP A 86 -12.60 -9.01 6.07
N ILE A 87 -11.87 -8.57 5.03
CA ILE A 87 -10.40 -8.64 5.03
C ILE A 87 -9.79 -7.46 5.78
N ASN A 88 -10.19 -6.21 5.47
CA ASN A 88 -9.50 -5.03 5.97
C ASN A 88 -9.97 -4.59 7.36
N VAL A 89 -11.21 -4.92 7.75
CA VAL A 89 -11.75 -4.52 9.05
C VAL A 89 -11.78 -5.73 10.00
N ARG A 90 -12.52 -6.79 9.67
CA ARG A 90 -12.61 -7.97 10.53
C ARG A 90 -11.26 -8.66 10.67
N GLY A 91 -10.54 -8.84 9.54
CA GLY A 91 -9.19 -9.42 9.56
C GLY A 91 -8.21 -8.59 10.39
N THR A 92 -8.26 -7.25 10.31
CA THR A 92 -7.46 -6.38 11.19
C THR A 92 -7.88 -6.55 12.66
N GLY A 93 -9.19 -6.66 12.92
CA GLY A 93 -9.71 -6.93 14.27
C GLY A 93 -9.19 -8.26 14.84
N ALA A 94 -9.18 -9.32 14.03
CA ALA A 94 -8.63 -10.62 14.42
C ALA A 94 -7.13 -10.53 14.76
N VAL A 95 -6.34 -9.81 13.96
CA VAL A 95 -4.90 -9.58 14.23
C VAL A 95 -4.72 -8.82 15.55
N VAL A 96 -5.48 -7.73 15.77
CA VAL A 96 -5.44 -6.96 17.02
C VAL A 96 -5.80 -7.83 18.23
N ALA A 97 -6.87 -8.61 18.13
CA ALA A 97 -7.29 -9.52 19.21
C ALA A 97 -6.22 -10.55 19.53
N ALA A 98 -5.67 -11.20 18.51
CA ALA A 98 -4.59 -12.18 18.65
C ALA A 98 -3.30 -11.56 19.26
N CYS A 99 -2.93 -10.34 18.86
CA CYS A 99 -1.78 -9.62 19.44
C CYS A 99 -1.97 -9.40 20.95
N ARG A 100 -3.18 -9.06 21.37
CA ARG A 100 -3.48 -8.85 22.80
C ARG A 100 -3.50 -10.15 23.59
N GLU A 101 -4.14 -11.19 23.04
CA GLU A 101 -4.23 -12.50 23.65
C GLU A 101 -2.87 -13.15 23.91
N HIS A 102 -1.96 -13.05 22.93
CA HIS A 102 -0.62 -13.65 23.00
C HIS A 102 0.48 -12.71 23.51
N GLY A 103 0.12 -11.53 23.98
CA GLY A 103 1.11 -10.59 24.56
C GLY A 103 2.15 -10.10 23.55
N VAL A 104 1.78 -9.94 22.26
CA VAL A 104 2.64 -9.37 21.23
C VAL A 104 3.10 -7.98 21.68
N LYS A 105 4.42 -7.74 21.65
CA LYS A 105 5.00 -6.49 22.15
C LYS A 105 4.66 -5.29 21.28
N ARG A 106 4.58 -5.48 19.95
CA ARG A 106 4.33 -4.39 19.00
C ARG A 106 3.59 -4.84 17.75
N LEU A 107 2.62 -4.02 17.34
CA LEU A 107 1.88 -4.16 16.08
C LEU A 107 2.20 -2.98 15.17
N ILE A 108 2.79 -3.23 14.00
CA ILE A 108 2.98 -2.25 12.94
C ILE A 108 1.89 -2.49 11.88
N TYR A 109 1.03 -1.50 11.68
CA TYR A 109 -0.08 -1.57 10.73
C TYR A 109 0.22 -0.76 9.47
N VAL A 110 0.17 -1.40 8.31
CA VAL A 110 0.30 -0.72 7.02
C VAL A 110 -1.07 -0.23 6.57
N SER A 111 -1.28 1.07 6.65
CA SER A 111 -2.44 1.78 6.13
C SER A 111 -2.17 2.39 4.75
N SER A 112 -2.80 3.50 4.42
CA SER A 112 -2.62 4.23 3.15
C SER A 112 -3.00 5.69 3.31
N PRO A 113 -2.34 6.65 2.65
CA PRO A 113 -2.77 8.06 2.65
C PRO A 113 -4.14 8.27 1.99
N SER A 114 -4.64 7.27 1.25
CA SER A 114 -6.00 7.34 0.68
C SER A 114 -7.09 7.54 1.73
N VAL A 115 -6.81 7.27 3.01
CA VAL A 115 -7.77 7.49 4.13
C VAL A 115 -8.06 8.96 4.37
N VAL A 116 -7.19 9.86 3.95
CA VAL A 116 -7.35 11.32 4.07
C VAL A 116 -7.60 12.01 2.72
N PHE A 117 -7.67 11.24 1.62
CA PHE A 117 -7.91 11.80 0.30
C PHE A 117 -9.39 12.07 0.06
N ASP A 118 -9.72 13.33 -0.23
CA ASP A 118 -11.09 13.83 -0.42
C ASP A 118 -11.46 14.10 -1.89
N SER A 119 -10.64 13.66 -2.84
CA SER A 119 -10.77 13.86 -4.28
C SER A 119 -10.48 15.28 -4.79
N HIS A 120 -9.90 16.14 -3.96
CA HIS A 120 -9.41 17.46 -4.33
C HIS A 120 -7.88 17.50 -4.37
N ASP A 121 -7.34 18.62 -4.83
CA ASP A 121 -5.89 18.84 -4.78
C ASP A 121 -5.46 19.02 -3.32
N GLN A 122 -4.44 18.29 -2.93
CA GLN A 122 -3.87 18.26 -1.58
C GLN A 122 -2.37 18.51 -1.66
N HIS A 123 -1.89 19.51 -0.93
CA HIS A 123 -0.49 19.92 -0.94
C HIS A 123 0.09 19.78 0.46
N ASP A 124 1.28 19.17 0.54
CA ASP A 124 2.08 19.04 1.77
C ASP A 124 1.29 18.52 2.99
N VAL A 125 0.45 17.49 2.75
CA VAL A 125 -0.48 16.95 3.75
C VAL A 125 0.26 16.28 4.89
N THR A 126 -0.06 16.66 6.13
CA THR A 126 0.45 16.04 7.37
C THR A 126 -0.52 14.96 7.89
N GLU A 127 -0.12 14.25 8.94
CA GLU A 127 -0.96 13.25 9.59
C GLU A 127 -2.15 13.82 10.34
N ASP A 128 -2.12 15.11 10.67
CA ASP A 128 -3.15 15.82 11.47
C ASP A 128 -4.36 16.25 10.63
N VAL A 129 -4.31 16.09 9.29
CA VAL A 129 -5.44 16.44 8.42
C VAL A 129 -6.67 15.58 8.79
N PRO A 130 -7.88 16.18 8.89
CA PRO A 130 -9.08 15.43 9.25
C PRO A 130 -9.45 14.41 8.17
N TYR A 131 -10.07 13.31 8.58
CA TYR A 131 -10.65 12.37 7.65
C TYR A 131 -11.81 13.00 6.88
N PRO A 132 -11.97 12.68 5.58
CA PRO A 132 -13.06 13.20 4.78
C PRO A 132 -14.42 12.66 5.26
N GLN A 133 -15.48 13.47 5.13
CA GLN A 133 -16.85 13.02 5.42
C GLN A 133 -17.28 11.87 4.49
N HIS A 134 -16.81 11.92 3.23
CA HIS A 134 -17.06 10.90 2.22
C HIS A 134 -15.76 10.35 1.68
N PHE A 135 -15.51 9.07 1.92
CA PHE A 135 -14.30 8.41 1.42
C PHE A 135 -14.35 8.19 -0.09
N ALA A 136 -13.24 8.47 -0.75
CA ALA A 136 -13.13 8.37 -2.20
C ALA A 136 -13.26 6.92 -2.73
N SER A 137 -13.08 5.91 -1.87
CA SER A 137 -13.26 4.49 -2.21
C SER A 137 -13.62 3.65 -0.98
N ILE A 138 -14.16 2.44 -1.23
CA ILE A 138 -14.39 1.45 -0.17
C ILE A 138 -13.08 1.01 0.48
N TYR A 139 -11.98 0.96 -0.29
CA TYR A 139 -10.65 0.69 0.22
C TYR A 139 -10.23 1.73 1.26
N SER A 140 -10.34 3.03 0.93
CA SER A 140 -10.00 4.12 1.85
C SER A 140 -10.81 4.04 3.14
N LEU A 141 -12.12 3.83 3.04
CA LEU A 141 -13.00 3.67 4.20
C LEU A 141 -12.56 2.49 5.08
N THR A 142 -12.34 1.32 4.48
CA THR A 142 -12.01 0.13 5.28
C THR A 142 -10.59 0.17 5.85
N LYS A 143 -9.64 0.87 5.22
CA LYS A 143 -8.33 1.15 5.80
C LYS A 143 -8.44 2.09 7.01
N LYS A 144 -9.30 3.13 6.92
CA LYS A 144 -9.58 4.02 8.07
C LYS A 144 -10.21 3.27 9.24
N LEU A 145 -11.18 2.40 8.98
CA LEU A 145 -11.77 1.56 10.03
C LEU A 145 -10.72 0.62 10.67
N GLY A 146 -9.77 0.12 9.89
CA GLY A 146 -8.61 -0.60 10.41
C GLY A 146 -7.72 0.26 11.31
N GLU A 147 -7.46 1.52 10.94
CA GLU A 147 -6.75 2.47 11.81
C GLU A 147 -7.47 2.69 13.14
N ASP A 148 -8.81 2.77 13.13
CA ASP A 148 -9.60 2.94 14.35
C ASP A 148 -9.42 1.76 15.31
N LEU A 149 -9.42 0.53 14.80
CA LEU A 149 -9.19 -0.68 15.59
C LEU A 149 -7.78 -0.69 16.21
N VAL A 150 -6.77 -0.32 15.42
CA VAL A 150 -5.37 -0.24 15.87
C VAL A 150 -5.20 0.87 16.90
N ASN A 151 -5.79 2.04 16.69
CA ASN A 151 -5.77 3.15 17.65
C ASN A 151 -6.52 2.81 18.95
N ALA A 152 -7.62 2.05 18.87
CA ALA A 152 -8.32 1.56 20.06
C ALA A 152 -7.44 0.58 20.86
N ALA A 153 -6.70 -0.30 20.16
CA ALA A 153 -5.76 -1.21 20.79
C ALA A 153 -4.58 -0.46 21.46
N ALA A 154 -4.09 0.61 20.84
CA ALA A 154 -3.07 1.49 21.45
C ALA A 154 -3.54 2.08 22.78
N ARG A 155 -4.78 2.62 22.83
CA ARG A 155 -5.38 3.14 24.08
C ARG A 155 -5.56 2.06 25.15
N SER A 156 -5.60 0.80 24.75
CA SER A 156 -5.69 -0.36 25.65
C SER A 156 -4.35 -1.00 25.98
N GLY A 157 -3.21 -0.32 25.67
CA GLY A 157 -1.87 -0.72 26.08
C GLY A 157 -1.05 -1.51 25.09
N LEU A 158 -1.58 -1.90 23.89
CA LEU A 158 -0.78 -2.50 22.84
C LEU A 158 0.12 -1.43 22.19
N GLN A 159 1.44 -1.67 22.10
CA GLN A 159 2.30 -0.76 21.34
C GLN A 159 1.98 -0.88 19.85
N THR A 160 1.45 0.18 19.26
CA THR A 160 1.10 0.21 17.83
C THR A 160 1.85 1.31 17.09
N VAL A 161 2.11 1.09 15.81
CA VAL A 161 2.57 2.13 14.87
C VAL A 161 1.78 1.97 13.59
N ILE A 162 1.28 3.07 13.03
CA ILE A 162 0.57 3.09 11.75
C ILE A 162 1.46 3.74 10.70
N LEU A 163 1.71 3.07 9.59
CA LEU A 163 2.38 3.66 8.44
C LEU A 163 1.41 3.78 7.26
N ARG A 164 1.42 4.93 6.59
CA ARG A 164 0.64 5.26 5.40
C ARG A 164 1.58 5.45 4.19
N PRO A 165 2.08 4.37 3.56
CA PRO A 165 2.93 4.49 2.38
C PRO A 165 2.11 4.95 1.17
N LYS A 166 2.64 5.95 0.42
CA LYS A 166 2.00 6.52 -0.77
C LYS A 166 2.46 5.82 -2.04
N ALA A 167 1.51 5.33 -2.85
CA ALA A 167 1.73 4.87 -4.22
C ALA A 167 3.03 4.05 -4.38
N MET A 168 3.09 2.89 -3.73
CA MET A 168 4.25 2.01 -3.72
C MET A 168 4.53 1.41 -5.09
N PHE A 169 5.79 1.42 -5.51
CA PHE A 169 6.26 0.77 -6.72
C PHE A 169 7.60 0.08 -6.50
N GLY A 170 7.97 -0.86 -7.37
CA GLY A 170 9.22 -1.60 -7.26
C GLY A 170 9.15 -2.96 -7.95
N PRO A 171 10.24 -3.76 -7.94
CA PRO A 171 10.26 -5.11 -8.48
C PRO A 171 9.17 -6.00 -7.87
N GLY A 172 8.36 -6.64 -8.70
CA GLY A 172 7.23 -7.48 -8.26
C GLY A 172 5.94 -6.71 -7.95
N ASP A 173 5.87 -5.39 -8.23
CA ASP A 173 4.61 -4.66 -8.26
C ASP A 173 3.67 -5.27 -9.32
N GLN A 174 2.40 -5.51 -8.94
CA GLN A 174 1.37 -6.03 -9.82
C GLN A 174 0.21 -5.04 -10.02
N ALA A 175 0.26 -3.89 -9.36
CA ALA A 175 -0.85 -2.97 -9.28
C ALA A 175 -0.65 -1.67 -10.06
N LEU A 176 0.46 -0.96 -9.86
CA LEU A 176 0.66 0.38 -10.38
C LEU A 176 1.25 0.35 -11.80
N LEU A 177 2.53 -0.02 -11.93
CA LEU A 177 3.23 0.01 -13.21
C LEU A 177 2.70 -1.01 -14.23
N PRO A 178 2.40 -2.27 -13.89
CA PRO A 178 1.87 -3.22 -14.87
C PRO A 178 0.54 -2.78 -15.48
N ARG A 179 -0.37 -2.20 -14.70
CA ARG A 179 -1.66 -1.70 -15.23
C ARG A 179 -1.47 -0.53 -16.17
N LEU A 180 -0.57 0.40 -15.83
CA LEU A 180 -0.21 1.53 -16.67
C LEU A 180 0.39 1.07 -17.99
N ILE A 181 1.35 0.13 -17.95
CA ILE A 181 2.01 -0.43 -19.13
C ILE A 181 1.01 -1.18 -20.01
N ALA A 182 0.13 -1.99 -19.41
CA ALA A 182 -0.92 -2.71 -20.15
C ALA A 182 -1.89 -1.75 -20.86
N ALA A 183 -2.32 -0.68 -20.18
CA ALA A 183 -3.18 0.34 -20.79
C ALA A 183 -2.47 1.08 -21.94
N ALA A 184 -1.19 1.39 -21.78
CA ALA A 184 -0.39 2.05 -22.81
C ALA A 184 -0.17 1.13 -24.04
N ARG A 185 0.18 -0.14 -23.84
CA ARG A 185 0.32 -1.13 -24.93
C ARG A 185 -0.97 -1.29 -25.73
N GLN A 186 -2.13 -1.20 -25.06
CA GLN A 186 -3.45 -1.24 -25.70
C GLN A 186 -3.90 0.10 -26.29
N LYS A 187 -3.05 1.15 -26.23
CA LYS A 187 -3.38 2.54 -26.65
C LYS A 187 -4.63 3.11 -25.94
N ARG A 188 -4.87 2.67 -24.71
CA ARG A 188 -6.04 3.05 -23.86
C ARG A 188 -5.66 3.90 -22.65
N LEU A 189 -4.44 4.43 -22.59
CA LEU A 189 -3.98 5.31 -21.52
C LEU A 189 -4.18 6.78 -21.92
N PRO A 190 -5.23 7.47 -21.47
CA PRO A 190 -5.36 8.91 -21.65
C PRO A 190 -4.62 9.64 -20.54
N GLN A 191 -4.11 10.83 -20.83
CA GLN A 191 -3.72 11.80 -19.82
C GLN A 191 -5.01 12.44 -19.26
N ILE A 192 -5.27 12.26 -17.95
CA ILE A 192 -6.43 12.86 -17.29
C ILE A 192 -6.01 14.20 -16.68
N GLY A 193 -6.78 15.25 -16.94
CA GLY A 193 -6.46 16.60 -16.50
C GLY A 193 -5.43 17.31 -17.39
N ASP A 194 -4.85 18.39 -16.88
CA ASP A 194 -3.86 19.19 -17.60
C ASP A 194 -2.43 18.61 -17.59
N GLY A 195 -2.21 17.57 -16.78
CA GLY A 195 -0.93 16.89 -16.66
C GLY A 195 0.10 17.61 -15.77
N ARG A 196 -0.32 18.60 -14.99
CA ARG A 196 0.56 19.39 -14.10
C ARG A 196 0.52 18.94 -12.65
N ASN A 197 -0.32 17.96 -12.32
CA ASN A 197 -0.47 17.49 -10.96
C ASN A 197 0.80 16.86 -10.41
N LEU A 198 1.15 17.27 -9.19
CA LEU A 198 2.28 16.73 -8.43
C LEU A 198 1.81 15.56 -7.57
N VAL A 199 2.63 14.54 -7.49
CA VAL A 199 2.35 13.38 -6.65
C VAL A 199 3.61 12.92 -5.93
N ASP A 200 3.39 12.24 -4.81
CA ASP A 200 4.42 11.45 -4.16
C ASP A 200 4.29 9.98 -4.56
N LEU A 201 5.45 9.38 -4.77
CA LEU A 201 5.60 7.95 -4.99
C LEU A 201 6.54 7.40 -3.91
N THR A 202 6.49 6.10 -3.67
CA THR A 202 7.39 5.48 -2.70
C THR A 202 7.98 4.19 -3.26
N TYR A 203 9.29 4.15 -3.41
CA TYR A 203 9.97 2.92 -3.78
C TYR A 203 9.86 1.89 -2.65
N VAL A 204 9.58 0.64 -2.98
CA VAL A 204 9.21 -0.39 -2.00
C VAL A 204 10.27 -0.62 -0.92
N GLU A 205 11.57 -0.54 -1.25
CA GLU A 205 12.63 -0.70 -0.25
C GLU A 205 12.70 0.47 0.74
N ASN A 206 12.29 1.68 0.34
CA ASN A 206 12.13 2.81 1.26
C ASN A 206 10.97 2.57 2.23
N VAL A 207 9.86 1.94 1.76
CA VAL A 207 8.77 1.53 2.65
C VAL A 207 9.24 0.46 3.63
N VAL A 208 9.99 -0.54 3.17
CA VAL A 208 10.58 -1.57 4.04
C VAL A 208 11.49 -0.92 5.08
N HIS A 209 12.34 0.02 4.69
CA HIS A 209 13.19 0.77 5.63
C HIS A 209 12.36 1.46 6.71
N ALA A 210 11.28 2.17 6.33
CA ALA A 210 10.39 2.81 7.30
C ALA A 210 9.70 1.81 8.24
N LEU A 211 9.31 0.63 7.72
CA LEU A 211 8.71 -0.44 8.52
C LEU A 211 9.69 -0.99 9.58
N LEU A 212 10.94 -1.22 9.21
CA LEU A 212 11.98 -1.67 10.14
C LEU A 212 12.22 -0.64 11.23
N LEU A 213 12.35 0.64 10.88
CA LEU A 213 12.49 1.74 11.84
C LEU A 213 11.28 1.84 12.79
N ALA A 214 10.05 1.67 12.27
CA ALA A 214 8.83 1.64 13.08
C ALA A 214 8.78 0.47 14.06
N GLY A 215 9.38 -0.67 13.67
CA GLY A 215 9.54 -1.83 14.54
C GLY A 215 10.43 -1.56 15.76
N GLU A 216 11.39 -0.66 15.67
CA GLU A 216 12.43 -0.39 16.68
C GLU A 216 12.19 0.89 17.47
N SER A 217 11.67 1.95 16.83
CA SER A 217 11.51 3.28 17.44
C SER A 217 10.54 3.27 18.62
N ARG A 218 11.02 3.71 19.79
CA ARG A 218 10.17 3.95 20.96
C ARG A 218 9.33 5.23 20.81
N ALA A 219 9.87 6.23 20.10
CA ALA A 219 9.19 7.50 19.85
C ALA A 219 7.97 7.35 18.93
N ALA A 220 7.89 6.25 18.17
CA ALA A 220 6.83 5.99 17.21
C ALA A 220 5.57 5.33 17.82
N VAL A 221 5.65 4.82 19.05
CA VAL A 221 4.55 4.10 19.67
C VAL A 221 3.29 4.98 19.79
N GLY A 222 2.17 4.47 19.33
CA GLY A 222 0.86 5.13 19.35
C GLY A 222 0.67 6.19 18.23
N LYS A 223 1.61 6.30 17.29
CA LYS A 223 1.58 7.35 16.25
C LYS A 223 1.36 6.79 14.84
N THR A 224 0.98 7.70 13.95
CA THR A 224 0.79 7.47 12.52
C THR A 224 1.83 8.27 11.73
N TYR A 225 2.32 7.69 10.62
CA TYR A 225 3.32 8.33 9.76
C TYR A 225 2.99 8.12 8.29
N THR A 226 3.02 9.18 7.52
CA THR A 226 3.01 9.11 6.06
C THR A 226 4.43 8.81 5.56
N ILE A 227 4.55 7.91 4.60
CA ILE A 227 5.82 7.46 4.05
C ILE A 227 5.82 7.70 2.54
N THR A 228 6.77 8.51 2.08
CA THR A 228 7.01 8.81 0.66
C THR A 228 8.51 8.81 0.38
N ASN A 229 8.87 9.00 -0.88
CA ASN A 229 10.27 9.27 -1.26
C ASN A 229 10.71 10.71 -0.95
N ASP A 230 9.78 11.56 -0.44
CA ASP A 230 10.06 12.98 -0.22
C ASP A 230 10.48 13.74 -1.50
N GLU A 231 9.99 13.27 -2.62
CA GLU A 231 10.19 13.81 -3.95
C GLU A 231 8.80 14.08 -4.57
N HIS A 232 8.42 15.36 -4.67
CA HIS A 232 7.17 15.76 -5.34
C HIS A 232 7.41 15.81 -6.85
N VAL A 233 6.85 14.88 -7.59
CA VAL A 233 7.11 14.74 -9.03
C VAL A 233 5.85 14.98 -9.86
N PRO A 234 5.96 15.59 -11.05
CA PRO A 234 4.86 15.64 -12.01
C PRO A 234 4.52 14.22 -12.47
N LEU A 235 3.31 13.74 -12.11
CA LEU A 235 2.90 12.36 -12.38
C LEU A 235 3.06 11.97 -13.86
N TRP A 236 2.62 12.85 -14.75
CA TRP A 236 2.63 12.56 -16.18
C TRP A 236 4.02 12.57 -16.81
N ASP A 237 4.99 13.26 -16.21
CA ASP A 237 6.39 13.19 -16.64
C ASP A 237 7.03 11.86 -16.22
N VAL A 238 6.73 11.39 -15.02
CA VAL A 238 7.12 10.03 -14.59
C VAL A 238 6.53 8.98 -15.53
N ILE A 239 5.23 9.07 -15.84
CA ILE A 239 4.56 8.15 -16.77
C ILE A 239 5.24 8.19 -18.15
N ARG A 240 5.50 9.38 -18.72
CA ARG A 240 6.18 9.51 -20.01
C ARG A 240 7.59 8.92 -19.97
N THR A 241 8.32 9.10 -18.88
CA THR A 241 9.66 8.51 -18.69
C THR A 241 9.59 6.99 -18.76
N VAL A 242 8.66 6.36 -18.02
CA VAL A 242 8.44 4.90 -18.06
C VAL A 242 8.07 4.43 -19.47
N LEU A 243 7.14 5.13 -20.14
CA LEU A 243 6.73 4.77 -21.50
C LEU A 243 7.89 4.87 -22.50
N LYS A 244 8.71 5.92 -22.40
CA LYS A 244 9.90 6.11 -23.25
C LYS A 244 10.90 4.97 -23.06
N ARG A 245 11.17 4.57 -21.81
CA ARG A 245 12.10 3.46 -21.49
C ARG A 245 11.61 2.12 -22.04
N LEU A 246 10.32 1.94 -22.16
CA LEU A 246 9.69 0.74 -22.72
C LEU A 246 9.42 0.82 -24.23
N ASN A 247 9.93 1.86 -24.92
CA ASN A 247 9.69 2.13 -26.34
C ASN A 247 8.19 2.21 -26.70
N LEU A 248 7.37 2.72 -25.78
CA LEU A 248 5.94 2.96 -25.97
C LEU A 248 5.68 4.43 -26.33
N SER A 249 4.55 4.71 -26.99
CA SER A 249 4.17 6.08 -27.35
C SER A 249 3.99 6.95 -26.10
N THR A 250 4.65 8.10 -26.07
CA THR A 250 4.51 9.15 -25.05
C THR A 250 3.44 10.18 -25.41
N GLN A 251 2.88 10.12 -26.64
CA GLN A 251 1.78 10.97 -27.06
C GLN A 251 0.47 10.43 -26.51
N LEU A 252 0.00 11.02 -25.42
CA LEU A 252 -1.24 10.61 -24.74
C LEU A 252 -2.36 11.58 -25.09
N ARG A 253 -3.55 11.04 -25.40
CA ARG A 253 -4.73 11.86 -25.59
C ARG A 253 -5.13 12.50 -24.27
N GLN A 254 -5.20 13.82 -24.24
CA GLN A 254 -5.68 14.54 -23.05
C GLN A 254 -7.21 14.44 -22.92
N VAL A 255 -7.68 14.14 -21.70
CA VAL A 255 -9.10 14.08 -21.35
C VAL A 255 -9.34 14.94 -20.12
N PRO A 256 -10.26 15.92 -20.17
CA PRO A 256 -10.64 16.70 -19.00
C PRO A 256 -11.12 15.80 -17.85
N LEU A 257 -10.79 16.18 -16.61
CA LEU A 257 -11.18 15.40 -15.43
C LEU A 257 -12.71 15.19 -15.34
N SER A 258 -13.51 16.20 -15.67
CA SER A 258 -14.98 16.11 -15.66
C SER A 258 -15.50 15.03 -16.61
N VAL A 259 -14.91 14.93 -17.81
CA VAL A 259 -15.25 13.91 -18.80
C VAL A 259 -14.82 12.52 -18.30
N ALA A 260 -13.62 12.41 -17.73
CA ALA A 260 -13.13 11.16 -17.16
C ALA A 260 -14.01 10.68 -15.99
N LEU A 261 -14.44 11.60 -15.10
CA LEU A 261 -15.36 11.28 -14.00
C LEU A 261 -16.72 10.81 -14.50
N ALA A 262 -17.31 11.49 -15.50
CA ALA A 262 -18.58 11.07 -16.09
C ALA A 262 -18.47 9.66 -16.73
N ALA A 263 -17.38 9.39 -17.46
CA ALA A 263 -17.12 8.08 -18.03
C ALA A 263 -16.93 7.03 -16.92
N ALA A 264 -16.22 7.36 -15.83
CA ALA A 264 -16.01 6.46 -14.70
C ALA A 264 -17.33 6.07 -14.03
N VAL A 265 -18.27 7.01 -13.83
CA VAL A 265 -19.61 6.70 -13.30
C VAL A 265 -20.32 5.66 -14.15
N LEU A 266 -20.35 5.83 -15.47
CA LEU A 266 -20.97 4.87 -16.39
C LEU A 266 -20.28 3.50 -16.35
N MET A 267 -18.95 3.49 -16.26
CA MET A 267 -18.18 2.24 -16.14
C MET A 267 -18.42 1.54 -14.79
N GLU A 268 -18.51 2.27 -13.69
CA GLU A 268 -18.85 1.73 -12.37
C GLU A 268 -20.29 1.17 -12.34
N MET A 269 -21.27 1.85 -12.95
CA MET A 269 -22.64 1.35 -13.06
C MET A 269 -22.69 0.03 -13.85
N ARG A 270 -22.00 -0.03 -14.99
CA ARG A 270 -21.90 -1.26 -15.78
C ARG A 270 -21.19 -2.38 -15.00
N ALA A 271 -20.13 -2.05 -14.29
CA ALA A 271 -19.39 -3.00 -13.47
C ALA A 271 -20.25 -3.59 -12.34
N ALA A 272 -21.10 -2.75 -11.70
CA ALA A 272 -22.05 -3.20 -10.69
C ALA A 272 -23.06 -4.22 -11.24
N LEU A 273 -23.50 -4.06 -12.52
CA LEU A 273 -24.41 -4.98 -13.18
C LEU A 273 -23.73 -6.26 -13.68
N THR A 274 -22.49 -6.15 -14.18
CA THR A 274 -21.81 -7.27 -14.85
C THR A 274 -20.86 -8.05 -13.94
N GLY A 275 -20.52 -7.51 -12.74
CA GLY A 275 -19.51 -8.06 -11.84
C GLY A 275 -18.06 -7.91 -12.34
N LYS A 276 -17.83 -7.28 -13.51
CA LYS A 276 -16.48 -7.09 -14.08
C LYS A 276 -15.86 -5.81 -13.57
N GLU A 277 -14.54 -5.82 -13.30
CA GLU A 277 -13.79 -4.63 -12.88
C GLU A 277 -13.88 -3.54 -13.97
N PRO A 278 -14.21 -2.27 -13.60
CA PRO A 278 -14.25 -1.17 -14.55
C PRO A 278 -12.82 -0.75 -14.93
N LEU A 279 -12.62 -0.32 -16.18
CA LEU A 279 -11.33 0.18 -16.65
C LEU A 279 -10.89 1.45 -15.92
N LEU A 280 -11.84 2.29 -15.51
CA LEU A 280 -11.61 3.53 -14.78
C LEU A 280 -12.67 3.66 -13.68
N THR A 281 -12.24 3.96 -12.47
CA THR A 281 -13.11 4.33 -11.36
C THR A 281 -13.01 5.84 -11.11
N ARG A 282 -14.02 6.44 -10.46
CA ARG A 282 -13.93 7.85 -10.02
C ARG A 282 -12.69 8.10 -9.17
N TYR A 283 -12.36 7.14 -8.30
CA TYR A 283 -11.16 7.19 -7.46
C TYR A 283 -9.88 7.21 -8.30
N SER A 284 -9.72 6.30 -9.27
CA SER A 284 -8.53 6.28 -10.12
C SER A 284 -8.43 7.49 -11.05
N ALA A 285 -9.56 8.01 -11.56
CA ALA A 285 -9.59 9.24 -12.34
C ALA A 285 -9.10 10.45 -11.50
N ALA A 286 -9.58 10.56 -10.26
CA ALA A 286 -9.15 11.62 -9.34
C ALA A 286 -7.65 11.53 -9.00
N ILE A 287 -7.14 10.32 -8.68
CA ILE A 287 -5.71 10.12 -8.40
C ILE A 287 -4.82 10.52 -9.58
N LEU A 288 -5.23 10.24 -10.81
CA LEU A 288 -4.46 10.56 -12.01
C LEU A 288 -4.46 12.05 -12.37
N ALA A 289 -5.41 12.83 -11.84
CA ALA A 289 -5.58 14.23 -12.21
C ALA A 289 -5.25 15.22 -11.08
N ARG A 290 -5.33 14.78 -9.82
CA ARG A 290 -5.18 15.65 -8.66
C ARG A 290 -3.77 15.66 -8.10
N THR A 291 -3.34 16.82 -7.63
CA THR A 291 -2.11 16.92 -6.83
C THR A 291 -2.31 16.24 -5.49
N GLN A 292 -1.32 15.43 -5.09
CA GLN A 292 -1.31 14.74 -3.81
C GLN A 292 0.12 14.65 -3.31
N THR A 293 0.55 15.65 -2.55
CA THR A 293 1.86 15.71 -1.91
C THR A 293 1.73 15.68 -0.40
N TYR A 294 2.70 15.07 0.27
CA TYR A 294 2.66 14.78 1.69
C TYR A 294 3.93 15.24 2.38
N ASN A 295 3.80 15.68 3.63
CA ASN A 295 4.89 16.04 4.50
C ASN A 295 5.31 14.82 5.34
N ILE A 296 6.56 14.43 5.26
CA ILE A 296 7.11 13.32 6.06
C ILE A 296 7.89 13.78 7.29
N GLY A 297 7.69 15.02 7.73
CA GLY A 297 8.42 15.61 8.85
C GLY A 297 8.30 14.82 10.15
N ALA A 298 7.12 14.24 10.41
CA ALA A 298 6.90 13.37 11.57
C ALA A 298 7.74 12.07 11.47
N ALA A 299 7.77 11.42 10.32
CA ALA A 299 8.58 10.23 10.10
C ALA A 299 10.08 10.52 10.20
N ARG A 300 10.54 11.66 9.68
CA ARG A 300 11.94 12.11 9.83
C ARG A 300 12.31 12.29 11.28
N ARG A 301 11.48 12.96 12.07
CA ARG A 301 11.74 13.27 13.46
C ARG A 301 11.72 12.04 14.37
N ASP A 302 10.67 11.22 14.28
CA ASP A 302 10.39 10.17 15.26
C ASP A 302 10.95 8.80 14.85
N LEU A 303 11.05 8.53 13.54
CA LEU A 303 11.62 7.32 12.98
C LEU A 303 13.07 7.50 12.51
N LEU A 304 13.56 8.73 12.37
CA LEU A 304 14.81 9.07 11.68
C LEU A 304 14.77 8.55 10.22
N TYR A 305 13.57 8.53 9.64
CA TYR A 305 13.36 8.05 8.28
C TYR A 305 13.94 9.03 7.25
N ALA A 306 14.76 8.49 6.35
CA ALA A 306 15.19 9.16 5.13
C ALA A 306 15.11 8.16 3.99
N PRO A 307 14.48 8.51 2.86
CA PRO A 307 14.49 7.68 1.67
C PRO A 307 15.92 7.42 1.21
N ARG A 308 16.23 6.17 0.85
CA ARG A 308 17.59 5.74 0.46
C ARG A 308 17.75 5.61 -1.05
N ILE A 309 16.63 5.41 -1.76
CA ILE A 309 16.60 5.17 -3.19
C ILE A 309 15.68 6.21 -3.80
N SER A 310 16.18 6.96 -4.79
CA SER A 310 15.41 7.97 -5.49
C SER A 310 14.28 7.36 -6.34
N ILE A 311 13.29 8.17 -6.72
CA ILE A 311 12.23 7.72 -7.65
C ILE A 311 12.85 7.28 -8.97
N ALA A 312 13.83 8.00 -9.48
CA ALA A 312 14.51 7.68 -10.75
C ALA A 312 15.20 6.31 -10.68
N ASP A 313 16.02 6.07 -9.65
CA ASP A 313 16.70 4.77 -9.47
C ASP A 313 15.71 3.65 -9.24
N GLY A 314 14.64 3.91 -8.48
CA GLY A 314 13.57 2.94 -8.24
C GLY A 314 12.85 2.53 -9.52
N ILE A 315 12.58 3.47 -10.43
CA ILE A 315 12.00 3.19 -11.75
C ILE A 315 12.92 2.30 -12.56
N GLU A 316 14.22 2.66 -12.67
CA GLU A 316 15.19 1.85 -13.42
C GLU A 316 15.27 0.42 -12.90
N ARG A 317 15.38 0.22 -11.57
CA ARG A 317 15.38 -1.12 -10.95
C ARG A 317 14.08 -1.90 -11.21
N THR A 318 12.96 -1.19 -11.23
CA THR A 318 11.66 -1.83 -11.48
C THR A 318 11.53 -2.28 -12.92
N LEU A 319 11.97 -1.45 -13.88
CA LEU A 319 11.93 -1.76 -15.30
C LEU A 319 12.89 -2.90 -15.65
N ALA A 320 14.12 -2.90 -15.11
CA ALA A 320 15.07 -3.99 -15.27
C ALA A 320 14.48 -5.33 -14.81
N ALA A 321 13.84 -5.36 -13.64
CA ALA A 321 13.19 -6.58 -13.12
C ALA A 321 11.98 -7.04 -13.97
N LEU A 322 11.30 -6.13 -14.68
CA LEU A 322 10.23 -6.50 -15.62
C LEU A 322 10.79 -7.09 -16.92
N GLU A 323 11.95 -6.62 -17.38
CA GLU A 323 12.64 -7.15 -18.56
C GLU A 323 13.17 -8.57 -18.32
N GLU A 324 13.68 -8.85 -17.11
CA GLU A 324 14.14 -10.20 -16.70
C GLU A 324 13.02 -11.24 -16.63
N GLN A 325 11.75 -10.81 -16.49
CA GLN A 325 10.59 -11.68 -16.36
C GLN A 325 9.83 -11.89 -17.70
N ALA A 326 10.19 -11.14 -18.75
CA ALA A 326 9.52 -11.17 -20.06
C ALA A 326 10.18 -12.16 -21.02
#